data_902d72c4c0a4d13ae0f55f8505d43b86
#
_entry.id   902d72c4c0a4d13ae0f55f8505d43b86
#
_cell.length_a   1.000
_cell.length_b   1.000
_cell.length_c   1.000
_cell.angle_alpha   90.00
_cell.angle_beta   90.00
_cell.angle_gamma   90.00
#
_symmetry.space_group_name_H-M   'P 1'
#
loop_
_entity.id
_entity.type
_entity.pdbx_description
1 polymer ?
#
loop_
_entity_poly.entity_id
_entity_poly.type
_entity_poly.pdbx_seq_one_letter_code
_entity_poly.pdbx_strand_id
1 'polypeptide(L)'
;VARRQRQMCIRDRNDITTLIQRDGFRFWGSRTCTADPLFAFENYTRTAQILADTMAEGHMWAVDKDLTPGLARDIIEGINAKMREMTLGNYLLGGECWLDPVINTKEVLKSGKFYIDYDYTPVPPLENLVLRQRITDRYLVDFASRVTAG
;
A
#
# COMPACT_ATOMS: atom_id res chain seq x y z
N VAL A 1 22.24 -24.02 11.31
CA VAL A 1 21.23 -23.48 10.38
C VAL A 1 19.83 -23.70 10.95
N ALA A 2 19.45 -24.94 11.30
CA ALA A 2 18.08 -25.26 11.79
C ALA A 2 17.66 -24.49 13.06
N ARG A 3 18.59 -24.20 13.98
CA ARG A 3 18.28 -23.47 15.23
C ARG A 3 17.96 -22.00 14.99
N ARG A 4 18.67 -21.35 14.04
CA ARG A 4 18.39 -19.95 13.65
C ARG A 4 17.07 -19.82 12.87
N GLN A 5 16.77 -20.74 11.96
CA GLN A 5 15.49 -20.79 11.27
C GLN A 5 14.31 -20.97 12.22
N ARG A 6 14.46 -21.84 13.24
CA ARG A 6 13.41 -22.05 14.26
C ARG A 6 13.16 -20.81 15.08
N GLN A 7 14.18 -20.04 15.44
CA GLN A 7 14.03 -18.75 16.15
C GLN A 7 13.35 -17.69 15.29
N MET A 8 13.63 -17.64 13.98
CA MET A 8 12.94 -16.73 13.05
C MET A 8 11.44 -17.07 12.98
N CYS A 9 11.08 -18.33 12.79
CA CYS A 9 9.66 -18.76 12.77
C CYS A 9 8.90 -18.48 14.08
N ILE A 10 9.56 -18.55 15.24
CA ILE A 10 8.93 -18.22 16.53
C ILE A 10 8.65 -16.72 16.62
N ARG A 11 9.57 -15.87 16.14
CA ARG A 11 9.42 -14.42 16.15
C ARG A 11 8.37 -13.95 15.15
N ASP A 12 8.31 -14.55 13.97
CA ASP A 12 7.25 -14.29 12.97
C ASP A 12 5.84 -14.61 13.50
N ARG A 13 5.71 -15.69 14.28
CA ARG A 13 4.42 -16.03 14.93
C ARG A 13 3.97 -15.06 16.00
N ASN A 14 4.87 -14.27 16.54
CA ASN A 14 4.61 -13.29 17.60
C ASN A 14 4.72 -11.86 17.08
N ASP A 15 4.73 -11.67 15.75
CA ASP A 15 4.79 -10.36 15.09
C ASP A 15 5.98 -9.48 15.55
N ILE A 16 7.11 -10.12 15.84
CA ILE A 16 8.30 -9.46 16.36
C ILE A 16 9.29 -9.19 15.24
N THR A 17 9.53 -7.91 14.97
CA THR A 17 10.61 -7.47 14.09
C THR A 17 11.96 -7.60 14.81
N THR A 18 12.94 -8.17 14.15
CA THR A 18 14.27 -8.42 14.71
C THR A 18 15.37 -8.13 13.69
N LEU A 19 16.59 -7.91 14.19
CA LEU A 19 17.77 -7.79 13.34
C LEU A 19 18.38 -9.18 13.10
N ILE A 20 18.63 -9.54 11.85
CA ILE A 20 19.31 -10.77 11.46
C ILE A 20 20.59 -10.45 10.68
N GLN A 21 21.55 -11.36 10.76
CA GLN A 21 22.78 -11.31 9.96
C GLN A 21 22.68 -12.37 8.84
N ARG A 22 22.45 -11.89 7.62
CA ARG A 22 22.46 -12.70 6.40
C ARG A 22 22.87 -11.80 5.24
N ASP A 23 24.07 -11.99 4.69
CA ASP A 23 24.67 -11.10 3.69
C ASP A 23 24.66 -9.62 4.14
N GLY A 24 25.06 -9.39 5.41
CA GLY A 24 24.93 -8.14 6.14
C GLY A 24 23.82 -8.16 7.19
N PHE A 25 23.62 -7.03 7.87
CA PHE A 25 22.53 -6.88 8.83
C PHE A 25 21.26 -6.44 8.12
N ARG A 26 20.14 -7.14 8.42
CA ARG A 26 18.83 -6.87 7.84
C ARG A 26 17.74 -6.96 8.90
N PHE A 27 16.73 -6.11 8.81
CA PHE A 27 15.51 -6.27 9.58
C PHE A 27 14.72 -7.46 9.06
N TRP A 28 14.21 -8.27 9.98
CA TRP A 28 13.34 -9.41 9.71
C TRP A 28 12.06 -9.23 10.49
N GLY A 29 10.96 -9.09 9.77
CA GLY A 29 9.64 -8.77 10.28
C GLY A 29 9.06 -7.56 9.54
N SER A 30 7.75 -7.57 9.34
CA SER A 30 7.01 -6.54 8.60
C SER A 30 5.80 -6.05 9.39
N ARG A 31 5.66 -6.51 10.65
CA ARG A 31 4.50 -6.23 11.46
C ARG A 31 4.74 -5.15 12.50
N THR A 32 3.67 -4.38 12.77
CA THR A 32 3.61 -3.38 13.84
C THR A 32 3.07 -4.00 15.12
N CYS A 33 3.15 -3.26 16.24
CA CYS A 33 2.60 -3.68 17.53
C CYS A 33 1.10 -3.38 17.68
N THR A 34 0.40 -2.99 16.60
CA THR A 34 -1.02 -2.67 16.69
C THR A 34 -1.90 -3.90 16.61
N ALA A 35 -3.04 -3.87 17.31
CA ALA A 35 -4.09 -4.87 17.18
C ALA A 35 -5.03 -4.61 15.99
N ASP A 36 -4.93 -3.44 15.34
CA ASP A 36 -5.75 -3.08 14.20
C ASP A 36 -5.22 -3.77 12.92
N PRO A 37 -6.03 -4.62 12.26
CA PRO A 37 -5.63 -5.31 11.03
C PRO A 37 -5.25 -4.37 9.88
N LEU A 38 -5.82 -3.16 9.82
CA LEU A 38 -5.52 -2.17 8.79
C LEU A 38 -4.11 -1.59 8.90
N PHE A 39 -3.54 -1.59 10.10
CA PHE A 39 -2.20 -1.10 10.38
C PHE A 39 -1.25 -2.20 10.84
N ALA A 40 -1.60 -3.46 10.61
CA ALA A 40 -0.80 -4.61 11.02
C ALA A 40 0.59 -4.63 10.37
N PHE A 41 0.72 -4.11 9.15
CA PHE A 41 1.98 -4.06 8.44
C PHE A 41 2.66 -2.69 8.56
N GLU A 42 3.97 -2.71 8.75
CA GLU A 42 4.78 -1.48 8.84
C GLU A 42 4.68 -0.62 7.58
N ASN A 43 4.67 -1.25 6.40
CA ASN A 43 4.52 -0.51 5.14
C ASN A 43 3.16 0.16 5.01
N TYR A 44 2.08 -0.39 5.58
CA TYR A 44 0.76 0.24 5.59
C TYR A 44 0.77 1.51 6.44
N THR A 45 1.31 1.41 7.65
CA THR A 45 1.48 2.55 8.55
C THR A 45 2.38 3.63 7.94
N ARG A 46 3.49 3.20 7.33
CA ARG A 46 4.41 4.13 6.67
C ARG A 46 3.78 4.81 5.46
N THR A 47 3.05 4.07 4.63
CA THR A 47 2.31 4.64 3.49
C THR A 47 1.26 5.65 3.96
N ALA A 48 0.52 5.35 5.04
CA ALA A 48 -0.46 6.27 5.61
C ALA A 48 0.20 7.59 6.08
N GLN A 49 1.33 7.49 6.78
CA GLN A 49 2.09 8.67 7.23
C GLN A 49 2.59 9.51 6.07
N ILE A 50 3.22 8.88 5.07
CA ILE A 50 3.75 9.58 3.89
C ILE A 50 2.62 10.26 3.11
N LEU A 51 1.46 9.59 2.96
CA LEU A 51 0.30 10.20 2.32
C LEU A 51 -0.17 11.44 3.09
N ALA A 52 -0.35 11.32 4.41
CA ALA A 52 -0.81 12.45 5.23
C ALA A 52 0.15 13.65 5.13
N ASP A 53 1.46 13.41 5.26
CA ASP A 53 2.48 14.45 5.15
C ASP A 53 2.50 15.08 3.75
N THR A 54 2.46 14.25 2.70
CA THR A 54 2.45 14.72 1.31
C THR A 54 1.20 15.55 0.99
N MET A 55 0.03 15.12 1.50
CA MET A 55 -1.21 15.87 1.29
C MET A 55 -1.19 17.20 2.04
N ALA A 56 -0.71 17.22 3.28
CA ALA A 56 -0.59 18.46 4.05
C ALA A 56 0.38 19.44 3.38
N GLU A 57 1.56 18.99 3.00
CA GLU A 57 2.60 19.84 2.39
C GLU A 57 2.21 20.29 0.98
N GLY A 58 1.67 19.37 0.17
CA GLY A 58 1.28 19.63 -1.23
C GLY A 58 0.11 20.61 -1.38
N HIS A 59 -0.70 20.83 -0.32
CA HIS A 59 -1.86 21.73 -0.37
C HIS A 59 -1.71 23.01 0.47
N MET A 60 -0.52 23.27 1.04
CA MET A 60 -0.23 24.52 1.74
C MET A 60 -0.47 25.77 0.88
N TRP A 61 -0.33 25.67 -0.44
CA TRP A 61 -0.61 26.74 -1.39
C TRP A 61 -2.09 27.17 -1.42
N ALA A 62 -3.00 26.30 -1.00
CA ALA A 62 -4.44 26.57 -0.97
C ALA A 62 -4.90 27.32 0.30
N VAL A 63 -4.06 27.31 1.34
CA VAL A 63 -4.34 28.04 2.58
C VAL A 63 -4.41 29.55 2.30
N ASP A 64 -5.35 30.22 2.94
CA ASP A 64 -5.63 31.67 2.78
C ASP A 64 -6.16 32.11 1.40
N LYS A 65 -6.53 31.17 0.53
CA LYS A 65 -7.23 31.48 -0.72
C LYS A 65 -8.74 31.45 -0.56
N ASP A 66 -9.41 32.21 -1.39
CA ASP A 66 -10.87 32.22 -1.47
C ASP A 66 -11.39 30.84 -1.89
N LEU A 67 -12.33 30.28 -1.12
CA LEU A 67 -12.94 28.99 -1.40
C LEU A 67 -13.87 29.09 -2.62
N THR A 68 -13.30 28.90 -3.80
CA THR A 68 -14.06 28.86 -5.05
C THR A 68 -14.24 27.43 -5.54
N PRO A 69 -15.27 27.15 -6.38
CA PRO A 69 -15.42 25.82 -7.00
C PRO A 69 -14.23 25.40 -7.85
N GLY A 70 -13.49 26.35 -8.41
CA GLY A 70 -12.23 26.13 -9.14
C GLY A 70 -11.14 25.61 -8.20
N LEU A 71 -10.89 26.32 -7.11
CA LEU A 71 -9.92 25.91 -6.08
C LEU A 71 -10.22 24.51 -5.54
N ALA A 72 -11.49 24.21 -5.26
CA ALA A 72 -11.89 22.90 -4.78
C ALA A 72 -11.57 21.77 -5.79
N ARG A 73 -11.81 22.00 -7.09
CA ARG A 73 -11.43 21.03 -8.15
C ARG A 73 -9.93 20.86 -8.27
N ASP A 74 -9.18 21.95 -8.22
CA ASP A 74 -7.72 21.90 -8.33
C ASP A 74 -7.09 21.09 -7.18
N ILE A 75 -7.63 21.22 -5.97
CA ILE A 75 -7.20 20.43 -4.80
C ILE A 75 -7.50 18.93 -5.03
N ILE A 76 -8.75 18.59 -5.39
CA ILE A 76 -9.17 17.21 -5.62
C ILE A 76 -8.34 16.56 -6.75
N GLU A 77 -8.14 17.28 -7.84
CA GLU A 77 -7.36 16.77 -8.97
C GLU A 77 -5.88 16.62 -8.61
N GLY A 78 -5.33 17.54 -7.81
CA GLY A 78 -3.97 17.45 -7.28
C GLY A 78 -3.76 16.19 -6.43
N ILE A 79 -4.71 15.88 -5.54
CA ILE A 79 -4.69 14.65 -4.73
C ILE A 79 -4.80 13.43 -5.61
N ASN A 80 -5.75 13.40 -6.56
CA ASN A 80 -5.94 12.28 -7.47
C ASN A 80 -4.73 12.06 -8.39
N ALA A 81 -4.06 13.12 -8.83
CA ALA A 81 -2.81 13.03 -9.58
C ALA A 81 -1.71 12.36 -8.75
N LYS A 82 -1.58 12.72 -7.47
CA LYS A 82 -0.62 12.09 -6.57
C LYS A 82 -0.95 10.62 -6.30
N MET A 83 -2.23 10.26 -6.12
CA MET A 83 -2.66 8.86 -5.98
C MET A 83 -2.30 8.04 -7.22
N ARG A 84 -2.50 8.59 -8.44
CA ARG A 84 -2.09 7.93 -9.69
C ARG A 84 -0.57 7.74 -9.78
N GLU A 85 0.22 8.75 -9.39
CA GLU A 85 1.69 8.66 -9.35
C GLU A 85 2.14 7.53 -8.42
N MET A 86 1.59 7.47 -7.20
CA MET A 86 1.93 6.42 -6.24
C MET A 86 1.47 5.03 -6.67
N THR A 87 0.36 4.92 -7.39
CA THR A 87 -0.10 3.66 -7.99
C THR A 87 0.85 3.20 -9.10
N LEU A 88 1.29 4.10 -9.97
CA LEU A 88 2.31 3.79 -10.99
C LEU A 88 3.66 3.40 -10.37
N GLY A 89 4.00 3.99 -9.23
CA GLY A 89 5.20 3.66 -8.46
C GLY A 89 5.11 2.35 -7.67
N ASN A 90 3.98 1.62 -7.73
CA ASN A 90 3.70 0.40 -6.97
C ASN A 90 3.75 0.58 -5.43
N TYR A 91 3.43 1.76 -4.94
CA TYR A 91 3.23 2.01 -3.51
C TYR A 91 1.77 1.77 -3.10
N LEU A 92 0.83 2.03 -4.01
CA LEU A 92 -0.60 1.78 -3.85
C LEU A 92 -1.10 0.82 -4.95
N LEU A 93 -2.13 0.04 -4.63
CA LEU A 93 -2.92 -0.69 -5.63
C LEU A 93 -3.93 0.23 -6.31
N GLY A 94 -4.35 1.27 -5.62
CA GLY A 94 -5.25 2.30 -6.08
C GLY A 94 -5.60 3.27 -4.96
N GLY A 95 -6.20 4.39 -5.32
CA GLY A 95 -6.73 5.39 -4.40
C GLY A 95 -7.49 6.46 -5.17
N GLU A 96 -8.48 7.05 -4.55
CA GLU A 96 -9.34 8.09 -5.11
C GLU A 96 -9.69 9.12 -4.04
N CYS A 97 -9.89 10.35 -4.47
CA CYS A 97 -10.29 11.46 -3.66
C CYS A 97 -11.55 12.10 -4.25
N TRP A 98 -12.52 12.43 -3.37
CA TRP A 98 -13.79 13.02 -3.77
C TRP A 98 -14.31 14.02 -2.75
N LEU A 99 -15.30 14.78 -3.17
CA LEU A 99 -16.07 15.65 -2.31
C LEU A 99 -17.30 14.91 -1.79
N ASP A 100 -17.47 14.82 -0.46
CA ASP A 100 -18.73 14.36 0.13
C ASP A 100 -19.70 15.55 0.29
N PRO A 101 -20.81 15.59 -0.47
CA PRO A 101 -21.79 16.67 -0.39
C PRO A 101 -22.60 16.65 0.92
N VAL A 102 -22.61 15.52 1.64
CA VAL A 102 -23.35 15.38 2.91
C VAL A 102 -22.65 16.15 4.03
N ILE A 103 -21.30 16.09 4.07
CA ILE A 103 -20.48 16.76 5.08
C ILE A 103 -20.31 18.26 4.71
N ASN A 104 -20.14 18.57 3.43
CA ASN A 104 -19.90 19.93 2.93
C ASN A 104 -21.23 20.69 2.75
N THR A 105 -21.96 20.89 3.85
CA THR A 105 -23.19 21.68 3.84
C THR A 105 -22.92 23.14 3.60
N LYS A 106 -23.97 23.92 3.27
CA LYS A 106 -23.87 25.37 3.06
C LYS A 106 -23.30 26.11 4.28
N GLU A 107 -23.66 25.66 5.48
CA GLU A 107 -23.20 26.22 6.75
C GLU A 107 -21.70 25.97 6.96
N VAL A 108 -21.24 24.77 6.62
CA VAL A 108 -19.82 24.38 6.71
C VAL A 108 -18.98 25.21 5.74
N LEU A 109 -19.38 25.27 4.48
CA LEU A 109 -18.68 26.06 3.45
C LEU A 109 -18.69 27.57 3.79
N LYS A 110 -19.79 28.09 4.32
CA LYS A 110 -19.90 29.49 4.76
C LYS A 110 -18.97 29.80 5.94
N SER A 111 -18.64 28.79 6.76
CA SER A 111 -17.67 28.97 7.86
C SER A 111 -16.20 28.91 7.40
N GLY A 112 -15.95 28.76 6.09
CA GLY A 112 -14.60 28.63 5.52
C GLY A 112 -13.97 27.26 5.69
N LYS A 113 -14.78 26.24 6.02
CA LYS A 113 -14.31 24.85 6.17
C LYS A 113 -14.63 24.05 4.92
N PHE A 114 -13.70 23.22 4.51
CA PHE A 114 -13.84 22.35 3.35
C PHE A 114 -13.29 20.96 3.68
N TYR A 115 -14.13 19.92 3.55
CA TYR A 115 -13.79 18.53 3.85
C TYR A 115 -13.67 17.76 2.56
N ILE A 116 -12.59 17.01 2.46
CA ILE A 116 -12.28 16.13 1.33
C ILE A 116 -12.03 14.74 1.88
N ASP A 117 -12.72 13.74 1.29
CA ASP A 117 -12.52 12.34 1.62
C ASP A 117 -11.63 11.69 0.58
N TYR A 118 -10.80 10.78 1.02
CA TYR A 118 -10.00 9.95 0.13
C TYR A 118 -9.86 8.54 0.68
N ASP A 119 -9.81 7.58 -0.19
CA ASP A 119 -9.47 6.20 0.12
C ASP A 119 -8.20 5.77 -0.62
N TYR A 120 -7.60 4.70 -0.15
CA TYR A 120 -6.45 4.09 -0.80
C TYR A 120 -6.21 2.67 -0.30
N THR A 121 -5.59 1.85 -1.15
CA THR A 121 -5.18 0.50 -0.80
C THR A 121 -3.67 0.37 -0.96
N PRO A 122 -2.90 0.22 0.14
CA PRO A 122 -1.46 0.00 0.07
C PRO A 122 -1.13 -1.37 -0.54
N VAL A 123 0.04 -1.48 -1.16
CA VAL A 123 0.53 -2.78 -1.66
C VAL A 123 0.93 -3.67 -0.48
N PRO A 124 0.34 -4.86 -0.30
CA PRO A 124 0.69 -5.76 0.79
C PRO A 124 2.09 -6.33 0.63
N PRO A 125 2.84 -6.53 1.73
CA PRO A 125 4.11 -7.24 1.68
C PRO A 125 3.88 -8.73 1.39
N LEU A 126 4.81 -9.36 0.66
CA LEU A 126 4.83 -10.81 0.49
C LEU A 126 5.44 -11.47 1.72
N GLU A 127 4.64 -11.86 2.70
CA GLU A 127 5.13 -12.54 3.91
C GLU A 127 5.38 -14.03 3.70
N ASN A 128 4.55 -14.69 2.89
CA ASN A 128 4.62 -16.13 2.74
C ASN A 128 4.44 -16.54 1.27
N LEU A 129 5.51 -17.05 0.67
CA LEU A 129 5.49 -17.65 -0.66
C LEU A 129 5.39 -19.17 -0.54
N VAL A 130 4.24 -19.73 -0.88
CA VAL A 130 4.01 -21.17 -0.90
C VAL A 130 4.09 -21.68 -2.34
N LEU A 131 5.10 -22.48 -2.62
CA LEU A 131 5.25 -23.16 -3.91
C LEU A 131 4.59 -24.55 -3.86
N ARG A 132 3.61 -24.77 -4.73
CA ARG A 132 2.91 -26.05 -4.85
C ARG A 132 3.43 -26.78 -6.10
N GLN A 133 4.20 -27.84 -5.89
CA GLN A 133 4.73 -28.67 -6.95
C GLN A 133 3.71 -29.75 -7.34
N ARG A 134 3.50 -29.92 -8.65
CA ARG A 134 2.69 -31.00 -9.22
C ARG A 134 3.46 -31.68 -10.33
N ILE A 135 3.52 -33.00 -10.31
CA ILE A 135 3.99 -33.80 -11.44
C ILE A 135 2.81 -34.01 -12.38
N THR A 136 3.01 -33.85 -13.67
CA THR A 136 2.00 -34.01 -14.70
C THR A 136 2.61 -34.65 -15.93
N ASP A 137 1.87 -35.54 -16.54
CA ASP A 137 2.18 -36.26 -17.78
C ASP A 137 1.61 -35.60 -19.03
N ARG A 138 0.92 -34.45 -18.88
CA ARG A 138 0.30 -33.80 -20.04
C ARG A 138 1.28 -33.42 -21.16
N TYR A 139 2.57 -33.32 -20.86
CA TYR A 139 3.61 -33.00 -21.84
C TYR A 139 4.16 -34.27 -22.52
N LEU A 140 3.77 -35.49 -22.09
CA LEU A 140 4.13 -36.74 -22.75
C LEU A 140 3.34 -36.93 -24.03
N VAL A 141 2.18 -36.33 -24.18
CA VAL A 141 1.34 -36.40 -25.39
C VAL A 141 2.12 -35.96 -26.63
N ASP A 142 2.98 -34.96 -26.49
CA ASP A 142 3.78 -34.39 -27.59
C ASP A 142 5.13 -35.13 -27.78
N PHE A 143 5.45 -36.11 -26.96
CA PHE A 143 6.76 -36.77 -27.01
C PHE A 143 7.00 -37.47 -28.36
N ALA A 144 6.02 -38.21 -28.85
CA ALA A 144 6.13 -38.89 -30.11
C ALA A 144 6.28 -37.95 -31.30
N SER A 145 5.54 -36.83 -31.31
CA SER A 145 5.63 -35.81 -32.35
C SER A 145 6.98 -35.08 -32.37
N ARG A 146 7.58 -34.89 -31.19
CA ARG A 146 8.92 -34.26 -31.09
C ARG A 146 10.05 -35.21 -31.52
N VAL A 147 9.88 -36.52 -31.35
CA VAL A 147 10.86 -37.53 -31.82
C VAL A 147 10.79 -37.67 -33.34
N THR A 148 9.61 -37.54 -33.94
CA THR A 148 9.44 -37.66 -35.39
C THR A 148 9.73 -36.37 -36.17
N ALA A 149 9.83 -35.21 -35.51
CA ALA A 149 10.12 -33.90 -36.12
C ALA A 149 11.63 -33.57 -36.16
N GLY A 150 12.52 -34.44 -35.68
CA GLY A 150 14.00 -34.36 -35.79
C GLY A 150 14.50 -35.33 -36.83
#